data_9ee8809ddb69be0d8a5aed5a4ebea266
#
_entry.id   9ee8809ddb69be0d8a5aed5a4ebea266
#
_cell.length_a   1.000
_cell.length_b   1.000
_cell.length_c   1.000
_cell.angle_alpha   90.00
_cell.angle_beta   90.00
_cell.angle_gamma   90.00
#
_symmetry.space_group_name_H-M   'P 1'
#
loop_
_entity.id
_entity.type
_entity.pdbx_description
1 polymer ?
#
loop_
_entity_poly.entity_id
_entity_poly.type
_entity_poly.pdbx_seq_one_letter_code
_entity_poly.pdbx_strand_id
1 'polypeptide(L)'
;MTPTRGRFTLLRFTLVLAIITYLDRVAIASAAPAIREELGLSLIQMGWVFSAFTFAYAAFEIPSGWLGDVIGPRKVLTRIVLWWSAFTMLTGAAWSFTSMFVARFLFGVGEAGAFPNISRSFASWFPAAERGNAHGVIFMGTRLGGALAPPLIVLLMTLVGWRLAFVAFGALGVLWCAFWWRWFKDEPATHPSVNDAELEVIRQGLSRDAPPPSFGWRHLLSGNLALICLMYFCMPYTLYFNLTWLPTYLRDVRGFSVQEAGYIAGIVLFAGAGGTWLGGRLTDALVRRYGLRVGRSLGVVTLPLSGVVLVAAALVENRIAAAALFALTLGVADLCVSACWAICHDVGGARAGTVAAAMNTFGNIGGAISPLVVGYAVQWWNSWTLPFFITAGVYVAGGIFTLLVNPNRPLWPASVPVAAPSGRLARADA
;
A
#
# COMPACT_ATOMS: atom_id res chain seq x y z
N MET A 1 -29.66 -15.34 -21.05
CA MET A 1 -29.69 -15.20 -19.58
C MET A 1 -28.91 -13.95 -19.20
N THR A 2 -29.34 -13.22 -18.17
CA THR A 2 -28.53 -12.10 -17.62
C THR A 2 -27.29 -12.64 -16.93
N PRO A 3 -26.11 -11.98 -17.03
CA PRO A 3 -24.92 -12.38 -16.33
C PRO A 3 -25.14 -12.39 -14.81
N THR A 4 -24.65 -13.42 -14.13
CA THR A 4 -24.61 -13.45 -12.66
C THR A 4 -23.59 -12.40 -12.13
N ARG A 5 -23.46 -12.28 -10.82
CA ARG A 5 -22.60 -11.26 -10.19
C ARG A 5 -21.48 -11.87 -9.33
N GLY A 6 -20.98 -13.05 -9.74
CA GLY A 6 -19.92 -13.77 -9.03
C GLY A 6 -18.66 -12.95 -8.84
N ARG A 7 -18.21 -12.24 -9.88
CA ARG A 7 -17.02 -11.36 -9.82
C ARG A 7 -17.15 -10.24 -8.80
N PHE A 8 -18.34 -9.68 -8.58
CA PHE A 8 -18.55 -8.65 -7.56
C PHE A 8 -18.55 -9.23 -6.14
N THR A 9 -18.87 -10.52 -5.98
CA THR A 9 -18.73 -11.21 -4.69
C THR A 9 -17.24 -11.41 -4.37
N LEU A 10 -16.40 -11.76 -5.36
CA LEU A 10 -14.95 -11.75 -5.20
C LEU A 10 -14.44 -10.36 -4.77
N LEU A 11 -14.93 -9.28 -5.41
CA LEU A 11 -14.55 -7.92 -5.05
C LEU A 11 -14.88 -7.58 -3.59
N ARG A 12 -16.04 -8.04 -3.08
CA ARG A 12 -16.42 -7.85 -1.67
C ARG A 12 -15.47 -8.60 -0.72
N PHE A 13 -15.14 -9.86 -1.03
CA PHE A 13 -14.18 -10.64 -0.24
C PHE A 13 -12.81 -9.96 -0.17
N THR A 14 -12.30 -9.50 -1.31
CA THR A 14 -10.99 -8.85 -1.38
C THR A 14 -11.01 -7.44 -0.78
N LEU A 15 -12.12 -6.71 -0.84
CA LEU A 15 -12.31 -5.44 -0.14
C LEU A 15 -12.24 -5.63 1.38
N VAL A 16 -12.98 -6.62 1.92
CA VAL A 16 -12.94 -6.95 3.36
C VAL A 16 -11.53 -7.37 3.75
N LEU A 17 -10.85 -8.17 2.92
CA LEU A 17 -9.47 -8.55 3.14
C LEU A 17 -8.54 -7.34 3.23
N ALA A 18 -8.66 -6.39 2.30
CA ALA A 18 -7.84 -5.17 2.29
C ALA A 18 -8.07 -4.31 3.55
N ILE A 19 -9.31 -4.26 4.05
CA ILE A 19 -9.64 -3.59 5.31
C ILE A 19 -8.95 -4.30 6.48
N ILE A 20 -9.10 -5.63 6.61
CA ILE A 20 -8.49 -6.42 7.70
C ILE A 20 -6.97 -6.28 7.67
N THR A 21 -6.35 -6.37 6.49
CA THR A 21 -4.90 -6.21 6.31
C THR A 21 -4.40 -4.91 6.94
N TYR A 22 -5.07 -3.80 6.69
CA TYR A 22 -4.66 -2.51 7.22
C TYR A 22 -5.08 -2.27 8.67
N LEU A 23 -6.16 -2.89 9.14
CA LEU A 23 -6.49 -2.94 10.57
C LEU A 23 -5.34 -3.59 11.36
N ASP A 24 -4.88 -4.77 10.95
CA ASP A 24 -3.80 -5.52 11.62
C ASP A 24 -2.45 -4.80 11.55
N ARG A 25 -2.18 -4.15 10.41
CA ARG A 25 -0.94 -3.43 10.16
C ARG A 25 -0.80 -2.19 11.03
N VAL A 26 -1.87 -1.41 11.18
CA VAL A 26 -1.86 -0.09 11.83
C VAL A 26 -2.13 -0.18 13.34
N ALA A 27 -2.83 -1.21 13.81
CA ALA A 27 -3.22 -1.36 15.21
C ALA A 27 -2.07 -1.21 16.21
N ILE A 28 -0.88 -1.71 15.87
CA ILE A 28 0.29 -1.66 16.76
C ILE A 28 0.74 -0.24 17.09
N ALA A 29 0.52 0.73 16.20
CA ALA A 29 0.92 2.12 16.44
C ALA A 29 0.17 2.73 17.65
N SER A 30 -1.14 2.52 17.72
CA SER A 30 -1.97 3.03 18.83
C SER A 30 -1.77 2.22 20.11
N ALA A 31 -1.39 0.95 20.03
CA ALA A 31 -1.05 0.11 21.17
C ALA A 31 0.40 0.32 21.67
N ALA A 32 1.27 0.94 20.88
CA ALA A 32 2.69 1.09 21.19
C ALA A 32 2.99 1.72 22.56
N PRO A 33 2.29 2.77 23.02
CA PRO A 33 2.53 3.31 24.35
C PRO A 33 2.30 2.29 25.47
N ALA A 34 1.20 1.53 25.41
CA ALA A 34 0.88 0.50 26.41
C ALA A 34 1.87 -0.69 26.34
N ILE A 35 2.23 -1.12 25.13
CA ILE A 35 3.22 -2.18 24.90
C ILE A 35 4.58 -1.77 25.45
N ARG A 36 5.03 -0.53 25.20
CA ARG A 36 6.31 -0.02 25.72
C ARG A 36 6.34 0.05 27.24
N GLU A 37 5.28 0.53 27.84
CA GLU A 37 5.16 0.63 29.29
C GLU A 37 5.19 -0.75 29.96
N GLU A 38 4.42 -1.72 29.44
CA GLU A 38 4.33 -3.06 30.02
C GLU A 38 5.59 -3.91 29.80
N LEU A 39 6.20 -3.82 28.61
CA LEU A 39 7.38 -4.63 28.27
C LEU A 39 8.71 -3.91 28.53
N GLY A 40 8.70 -2.67 29.02
CA GLY A 40 9.90 -1.87 29.27
C GLY A 40 10.70 -1.53 28.01
N LEU A 41 10.03 -1.36 26.85
CA LEU A 41 10.71 -1.14 25.58
C LEU A 41 11.16 0.31 25.40
N SER A 42 12.42 0.48 24.97
CA SER A 42 12.92 1.78 24.54
C SER A 42 12.27 2.24 23.23
N LEU A 43 12.42 3.53 22.90
CA LEU A 43 11.95 4.08 21.61
C LEU A 43 12.66 3.43 20.42
N ILE A 44 13.96 3.17 20.53
CA ILE A 44 14.73 2.45 19.51
C ILE A 44 14.19 1.03 19.31
N GLN A 45 13.96 0.29 20.39
CA GLN A 45 13.39 -1.05 20.30
C GLN A 45 12.01 -1.04 19.66
N MET A 46 11.16 -0.07 20.00
CA MET A 46 9.84 0.06 19.35
C MET A 46 9.95 0.44 17.86
N GLY A 47 10.92 1.27 17.49
CA GLY A 47 11.25 1.56 16.08
C GLY A 47 11.63 0.30 15.31
N TRP A 48 12.43 -0.60 15.90
CA TRP A 48 12.77 -1.90 15.31
C TRP A 48 11.56 -2.82 15.19
N VAL A 49 10.66 -2.83 16.16
CA VAL A 49 9.39 -3.59 16.11
C VAL A 49 8.52 -3.13 14.94
N PHE A 50 8.40 -1.82 14.72
CA PHE A 50 7.67 -1.28 13.58
C PHE A 50 8.33 -1.65 12.24
N SER A 51 9.64 -1.52 12.17
CA SER A 51 10.41 -1.76 10.95
C SER A 51 10.51 -3.24 10.58
N ALA A 52 10.46 -4.14 11.57
CA ALA A 52 10.53 -5.59 11.38
C ALA A 52 9.50 -6.09 10.36
N PHE A 53 8.27 -5.60 10.49
CA PHE A 53 7.18 -5.91 9.56
C PHE A 53 7.54 -5.51 8.13
N THR A 54 7.95 -4.25 7.92
CA THR A 54 8.14 -3.69 6.58
C THR A 54 9.34 -4.28 5.88
N PHE A 55 10.43 -4.58 6.61
CA PHE A 55 11.59 -5.29 6.07
C PHE A 55 11.22 -6.70 5.63
N ALA A 56 10.50 -7.44 6.47
CA ALA A 56 10.06 -8.79 6.14
C ALA A 56 9.12 -8.77 4.94
N TYR A 57 8.15 -7.86 4.92
CA TYR A 57 7.22 -7.68 3.82
C TYR A 57 7.94 -7.44 2.49
N ALA A 58 8.88 -6.48 2.45
CA ALA A 58 9.64 -6.16 1.25
C ALA A 58 10.47 -7.35 0.73
N ALA A 59 11.07 -8.13 1.62
CA ALA A 59 11.89 -9.29 1.26
C ALA A 59 11.08 -10.47 0.71
N PHE A 60 9.85 -10.67 1.21
CA PHE A 60 9.04 -11.84 0.90
C PHE A 60 7.88 -11.57 -0.08
N GLU A 61 7.66 -10.31 -0.51
CA GLU A 61 6.58 -9.94 -1.43
C GLU A 61 6.71 -10.66 -2.79
N ILE A 62 7.91 -10.65 -3.39
CA ILE A 62 8.17 -11.29 -4.68
C ILE A 62 8.05 -12.83 -4.59
N PRO A 63 8.71 -13.53 -3.65
CA PRO A 63 8.55 -14.98 -3.50
C PRO A 63 7.11 -15.42 -3.27
N SER A 64 6.36 -14.65 -2.47
CA SER A 64 4.97 -14.98 -2.13
C SER A 64 4.01 -14.71 -3.30
N GLY A 65 4.30 -13.67 -4.12
CA GLY A 65 3.58 -13.41 -5.37
C GLY A 65 3.78 -14.54 -6.39
N TRP A 66 5.04 -14.97 -6.60
CA TRP A 66 5.39 -16.09 -7.47
C TRP A 66 4.67 -17.39 -7.06
N LEU A 67 4.57 -17.64 -5.76
CA LEU A 67 3.88 -18.83 -5.27
C LEU A 67 2.40 -18.85 -5.70
N GLY A 68 1.76 -17.69 -5.81
CA GLY A 68 0.40 -17.57 -6.34
C GLY A 68 0.26 -18.00 -7.81
N ASP A 69 1.31 -17.78 -8.60
CA ASP A 69 1.33 -18.22 -9.99
C ASP A 69 1.46 -19.75 -10.12
N VAL A 70 2.13 -20.38 -9.16
CA VAL A 70 2.40 -21.85 -9.18
C VAL A 70 1.25 -22.66 -8.62
N ILE A 71 0.71 -22.30 -7.44
CA ILE A 71 -0.27 -23.14 -6.73
C ILE A 71 -1.68 -22.54 -6.64
N GLY A 72 -1.89 -21.39 -7.26
CA GLY A 72 -3.17 -20.69 -7.33
C GLY A 72 -3.45 -19.76 -6.14
N PRO A 73 -4.16 -18.65 -6.39
CA PRO A 73 -4.43 -17.63 -5.39
C PRO A 73 -5.32 -18.13 -4.23
N ARG A 74 -6.21 -19.11 -4.44
CA ARG A 74 -7.05 -19.68 -3.38
C ARG A 74 -6.22 -20.19 -2.21
N LYS A 75 -5.27 -21.07 -2.50
CA LYS A 75 -4.40 -21.70 -1.48
C LYS A 75 -3.44 -20.69 -0.87
N VAL A 76 -2.85 -19.84 -1.72
CA VAL A 76 -1.83 -18.87 -1.29
C VAL A 76 -2.44 -17.80 -0.39
N LEU A 77 -3.58 -17.19 -0.75
CA LEU A 77 -4.25 -16.21 0.09
C LEU A 77 -4.72 -16.81 1.42
N THR A 78 -5.25 -18.04 1.40
CA THR A 78 -5.61 -18.74 2.65
C THR A 78 -4.40 -18.91 3.56
N ARG A 79 -3.26 -19.38 3.02
CA ARG A 79 -2.02 -19.52 3.80
C ARG A 79 -1.54 -18.17 4.33
N ILE A 80 -1.50 -17.14 3.47
CA ILE A 80 -1.09 -15.79 3.82
C ILE A 80 -1.92 -15.27 4.99
N VAL A 81 -3.25 -15.32 4.88
CA VAL A 81 -4.14 -14.75 5.90
C VAL A 81 -4.10 -15.54 7.21
N LEU A 82 -4.08 -16.88 7.17
CA LEU A 82 -3.94 -17.69 8.37
C LEU A 82 -2.61 -17.45 9.08
N TRP A 83 -1.52 -17.32 8.31
CA TRP A 83 -0.20 -17.06 8.86
C TRP A 83 -0.15 -15.69 9.54
N TRP A 84 -0.53 -14.62 8.85
CA TRP A 84 -0.48 -13.31 9.48
C TRP A 84 -1.44 -13.20 10.67
N SER A 85 -2.64 -13.81 10.60
CA SER A 85 -3.59 -13.83 11.70
C SER A 85 -3.02 -14.49 12.95
N ALA A 86 -2.31 -15.62 12.78
CA ALA A 86 -1.61 -16.27 13.88
C ALA A 86 -0.56 -15.35 14.51
N PHE A 87 0.24 -14.64 13.70
CA PHE A 87 1.25 -13.72 14.22
C PHE A 87 0.68 -12.39 14.73
N THR A 88 -0.49 -11.97 14.26
CA THR A 88 -1.28 -10.91 14.91
C THR A 88 -1.66 -11.33 16.33
N MET A 89 -2.22 -12.52 16.51
CA MET A 89 -2.55 -13.05 17.84
C MET A 89 -1.30 -13.21 18.71
N LEU A 90 -0.19 -13.74 18.16
CA LEU A 90 1.07 -13.89 18.87
C LEU A 90 1.71 -12.56 19.24
N THR A 91 1.42 -11.46 18.53
CA THR A 91 1.79 -10.12 18.97
C THR A 91 1.17 -9.81 20.34
N GLY A 92 -0.09 -10.20 20.58
CA GLY A 92 -0.75 -10.08 21.89
C GLY A 92 -0.15 -10.99 22.97
N ALA A 93 0.55 -12.05 22.61
CA ALA A 93 1.23 -12.97 23.54
C ALA A 93 2.70 -12.60 23.81
N ALA A 94 3.22 -11.52 23.24
CA ALA A 94 4.61 -11.13 23.41
C ALA A 94 4.93 -10.72 24.86
N TRP A 95 6.13 -11.10 25.34
CA TRP A 95 6.59 -10.84 26.71
C TRP A 95 7.97 -10.16 26.78
N SER A 96 8.58 -9.88 25.65
CA SER A 96 9.89 -9.24 25.55
C SER A 96 10.06 -8.53 24.20
N PHE A 97 11.10 -7.70 24.07
CA PHE A 97 11.49 -7.12 22.78
C PHE A 97 11.66 -8.20 21.70
N THR A 98 12.40 -9.26 22.00
CA THR A 98 12.70 -10.32 21.02
C THR A 98 11.43 -11.03 20.56
N SER A 99 10.53 -11.41 21.47
CA SER A 99 9.26 -12.06 21.09
C SER A 99 8.37 -11.15 20.27
N MET A 100 8.30 -9.86 20.60
CA MET A 100 7.55 -8.85 19.85
C MET A 100 8.15 -8.63 18.46
N PHE A 101 9.48 -8.49 18.36
CA PHE A 101 10.19 -8.32 17.09
C PHE A 101 9.98 -9.52 16.17
N VAL A 102 10.15 -10.74 16.68
CA VAL A 102 9.95 -11.98 15.91
C VAL A 102 8.50 -12.12 15.45
N ALA A 103 7.53 -11.85 16.34
CA ALA A 103 6.11 -11.90 15.96
C ALA A 103 5.81 -10.90 14.82
N ARG A 104 6.32 -9.67 14.89
CA ARG A 104 6.11 -8.63 13.86
C ARG A 104 6.88 -8.92 12.56
N PHE A 105 8.07 -9.49 12.65
CA PHE A 105 8.82 -9.93 11.47
C PHE A 105 8.08 -11.06 10.75
N LEU A 106 7.66 -12.10 11.47
CA LEU A 106 6.92 -13.21 10.89
C LEU A 106 5.51 -12.84 10.44
N PHE A 107 4.88 -11.85 11.07
CA PHE A 107 3.67 -11.22 10.55
C PHE A 107 3.93 -10.63 9.15
N GLY A 108 5.03 -9.88 8.96
CA GLY A 108 5.42 -9.31 7.67
C GLY A 108 5.71 -10.37 6.60
N VAL A 109 6.43 -11.45 6.96
CA VAL A 109 6.64 -12.61 6.07
C VAL A 109 5.31 -13.21 5.61
N GLY A 110 4.37 -13.34 6.54
CA GLY A 110 3.05 -13.93 6.26
C GLY A 110 2.20 -13.06 5.37
N GLU A 111 2.14 -11.75 5.62
CA GLU A 111 1.31 -10.81 4.87
C GLU A 111 1.84 -10.50 3.47
N ALA A 112 3.15 -10.69 3.27
CA ALA A 112 3.79 -10.46 1.98
C ALA A 112 3.12 -11.27 0.86
N GLY A 113 2.88 -10.61 -0.27
CA GLY A 113 2.25 -11.23 -1.43
C GLY A 113 0.72 -11.22 -1.44
N ALA A 114 0.03 -10.64 -0.43
CA ALA A 114 -1.42 -10.54 -0.42
C ALA A 114 -1.96 -9.78 -1.66
N PHE A 115 -1.43 -8.59 -1.93
CA PHE A 115 -1.88 -7.78 -3.07
C PHE A 115 -1.56 -8.39 -4.45
N PRO A 116 -0.37 -8.95 -4.72
CA PRO A 116 -0.11 -9.71 -5.94
C PRO A 116 -1.11 -10.85 -6.15
N ASN A 117 -1.46 -11.60 -5.11
CA ASN A 117 -2.41 -12.70 -5.20
C ASN A 117 -3.88 -12.24 -5.37
N ILE A 118 -4.27 -11.10 -4.80
CA ILE A 118 -5.55 -10.44 -5.12
C ILE A 118 -5.58 -10.06 -6.60
N SER A 119 -4.51 -9.42 -7.11
CA SER A 119 -4.39 -9.05 -8.52
C SER A 119 -4.47 -10.27 -9.44
N ARG A 120 -3.87 -11.39 -9.05
CA ARG A 120 -3.97 -12.67 -9.77
C ARG A 120 -5.42 -13.17 -9.80
N SER A 121 -6.15 -13.10 -8.69
CA SER A 121 -7.56 -13.46 -8.63
C SER A 121 -8.41 -12.59 -9.58
N PHE A 122 -8.11 -11.29 -9.67
CA PHE A 122 -8.79 -10.40 -10.60
C PHE A 122 -8.46 -10.70 -12.07
N ALA A 123 -7.22 -11.13 -12.36
CA ALA A 123 -6.84 -11.50 -13.70
C ALA A 123 -7.68 -12.67 -14.26
N SER A 124 -8.13 -13.60 -13.41
CA SER A 124 -8.98 -14.73 -13.80
C SER A 124 -10.48 -14.47 -13.72
N TRP A 125 -10.94 -13.53 -12.88
CA TRP A 125 -12.36 -13.30 -12.60
C TRP A 125 -12.95 -12.03 -13.20
N PHE A 126 -12.12 -11.08 -13.64
CA PHE A 126 -12.57 -9.80 -14.20
C PHE A 126 -12.11 -9.61 -15.64
N PRO A 127 -13.00 -9.07 -16.53
CA PRO A 127 -12.58 -8.63 -17.85
C PRO A 127 -11.53 -7.52 -17.71
N ALA A 128 -10.61 -7.41 -18.67
CA ALA A 128 -9.50 -6.46 -18.62
C ALA A 128 -9.96 -5.01 -18.36
N ALA A 129 -11.08 -4.60 -18.92
CA ALA A 129 -11.64 -3.24 -18.77
C ALA A 129 -12.11 -2.91 -17.35
N GLU A 130 -12.48 -3.91 -16.53
CA GLU A 130 -12.98 -3.70 -15.15
C GLU A 130 -11.90 -3.84 -14.07
N ARG A 131 -10.72 -4.40 -14.38
CA ARG A 131 -9.65 -4.69 -13.40
C ARG A 131 -9.13 -3.43 -12.70
N GLY A 132 -9.00 -2.32 -13.45
CA GLY A 132 -8.57 -1.04 -12.87
C GLY A 132 -9.53 -0.54 -11.78
N ASN A 133 -10.84 -0.62 -12.04
CA ASN A 133 -11.86 -0.26 -11.06
C ASN A 133 -11.84 -1.19 -9.83
N ALA A 134 -11.66 -2.51 -10.06
CA ALA A 134 -11.55 -3.48 -8.97
C ALA A 134 -10.34 -3.17 -8.05
N HIS A 135 -9.17 -2.84 -8.60
CA HIS A 135 -8.01 -2.39 -7.82
C HIS A 135 -8.28 -1.09 -7.08
N GLY A 136 -8.97 -0.12 -7.70
CA GLY A 136 -9.38 1.12 -7.05
C GLY A 136 -10.21 0.89 -5.79
N VAL A 137 -11.16 -0.05 -5.84
CA VAL A 137 -11.96 -0.46 -4.68
C VAL A 137 -11.10 -1.08 -3.58
N ILE A 138 -10.09 -1.89 -3.93
CA ILE A 138 -9.17 -2.48 -2.95
C ILE A 138 -8.33 -1.40 -2.27
N PHE A 139 -7.76 -0.46 -3.03
CA PHE A 139 -6.99 0.64 -2.43
C PHE A 139 -7.85 1.55 -1.54
N MET A 140 -9.12 1.77 -1.89
CA MET A 140 -10.07 2.43 -0.99
C MET A 140 -10.26 1.61 0.32
N GLY A 141 -10.36 0.29 0.22
CA GLY A 141 -10.42 -0.60 1.38
C GLY A 141 -9.21 -0.49 2.30
N THR A 142 -8.00 -0.39 1.75
CA THR A 142 -6.77 -0.19 2.55
C THR A 142 -6.80 1.12 3.31
N ARG A 143 -7.26 2.20 2.70
CA ARG A 143 -7.38 3.50 3.35
C ARG A 143 -8.44 3.49 4.46
N LEU A 144 -9.59 2.86 4.20
CA LEU A 144 -10.63 2.67 5.22
C LEU A 144 -10.11 1.86 6.41
N GLY A 145 -9.45 0.73 6.16
CA GLY A 145 -8.86 -0.11 7.20
C GLY A 145 -7.85 0.67 8.04
N GLY A 146 -6.94 1.42 7.39
CA GLY A 146 -5.96 2.26 8.06
C GLY A 146 -6.59 3.36 8.93
N ALA A 147 -7.64 4.02 8.44
CA ALA A 147 -8.34 5.08 9.19
C ALA A 147 -9.17 4.53 10.37
N LEU A 148 -9.75 3.35 10.22
CA LEU A 148 -10.55 2.69 11.26
C LEU A 148 -9.70 1.99 12.32
N ALA A 149 -8.48 1.59 12.00
CA ALA A 149 -7.61 0.84 12.91
C ALA A 149 -7.35 1.56 14.24
N PRO A 150 -6.90 2.85 14.27
CA PRO A 150 -6.60 3.53 15.52
C PRO A 150 -7.80 3.64 16.46
N PRO A 151 -9.00 4.09 16.06
CA PRO A 151 -10.14 4.15 16.96
C PRO A 151 -10.63 2.76 17.40
N LEU A 152 -10.61 1.75 16.52
CA LEU A 152 -11.06 0.41 16.86
C LEU A 152 -10.13 -0.29 17.85
N ILE A 153 -8.81 -0.21 17.65
CA ILE A 153 -7.85 -0.81 18.59
C ILE A 153 -7.94 -0.14 19.97
N VAL A 154 -8.07 1.20 20.01
CA VAL A 154 -8.20 1.93 21.26
C VAL A 154 -9.49 1.52 21.99
N LEU A 155 -10.62 1.41 21.28
CA LEU A 155 -11.87 0.92 21.87
C LEU A 155 -11.70 -0.50 22.44
N LEU A 156 -11.11 -1.43 21.70
CA LEU A 156 -10.87 -2.78 22.20
C LEU A 156 -9.90 -2.80 23.38
N MET A 157 -8.85 -1.96 23.34
CA MET A 157 -7.91 -1.87 24.45
C MET A 157 -8.56 -1.40 25.77
N THR A 158 -9.54 -0.50 25.70
CA THR A 158 -10.28 -0.05 26.90
C THR A 158 -11.19 -1.15 27.46
N LEU A 159 -11.65 -2.08 26.64
CA LEU A 159 -12.57 -3.16 27.06
C LEU A 159 -11.80 -4.40 27.56
N VAL A 160 -10.75 -4.81 26.86
CA VAL A 160 -10.11 -6.12 27.07
C VAL A 160 -8.59 -6.04 27.17
N GLY A 161 -8.00 -4.85 27.13
CA GLY A 161 -6.55 -4.65 27.08
C GLY A 161 -5.94 -4.90 25.71
N TRP A 162 -4.68 -4.45 25.51
CA TRP A 162 -4.03 -4.53 24.22
C TRP A 162 -3.77 -5.97 23.73
N ARG A 163 -3.48 -6.89 24.67
CA ARG A 163 -3.19 -8.28 24.34
C ARG A 163 -4.37 -8.98 23.67
N LEU A 164 -5.55 -8.92 24.29
CA LEU A 164 -6.76 -9.53 23.73
C LEU A 164 -7.30 -8.77 22.51
N ALA A 165 -7.02 -7.47 22.39
CA ALA A 165 -7.36 -6.72 21.19
C ALA A 165 -6.63 -7.26 19.94
N PHE A 166 -5.34 -7.64 20.05
CA PHE A 166 -4.62 -8.31 18.95
C PHE A 166 -5.16 -9.71 18.66
N VAL A 167 -5.61 -10.45 19.68
CA VAL A 167 -6.27 -11.75 19.48
C VAL A 167 -7.58 -11.55 18.69
N ALA A 168 -8.38 -10.55 19.04
CA ALA A 168 -9.63 -10.24 18.33
C ALA A 168 -9.39 -9.86 16.87
N PHE A 169 -8.37 -9.04 16.59
CA PHE A 169 -8.02 -8.69 15.21
C PHE A 169 -7.55 -9.89 14.40
N GLY A 170 -6.65 -10.72 14.94
CA GLY A 170 -6.23 -11.94 14.25
C GLY A 170 -7.39 -12.91 14.01
N ALA A 171 -8.37 -12.98 14.91
CA ALA A 171 -9.57 -13.82 14.74
C ALA A 171 -10.41 -13.39 13.51
N LEU A 172 -10.44 -12.08 13.16
CA LEU A 172 -11.13 -11.61 11.95
C LEU A 172 -10.55 -12.22 10.68
N GLY A 173 -9.22 -12.33 10.60
CA GLY A 173 -8.57 -12.95 9.44
C GLY A 173 -8.85 -14.46 9.36
N VAL A 174 -8.86 -15.18 10.49
CA VAL A 174 -9.23 -16.60 10.52
C VAL A 174 -10.69 -16.80 10.06
N LEU A 175 -11.60 -15.95 10.53
CA LEU A 175 -13.01 -15.97 10.11
C LEU A 175 -13.13 -15.71 8.61
N TRP A 176 -12.41 -14.71 8.09
CA TRP A 176 -12.37 -14.43 6.65
C TRP A 176 -11.89 -15.65 5.85
N CYS A 177 -10.84 -16.34 6.30
CA CYS A 177 -10.33 -17.57 5.67
C CYS A 177 -11.37 -18.66 5.57
N ALA A 178 -12.19 -18.86 6.61
CA ALA A 178 -13.25 -19.87 6.58
C ALA A 178 -14.28 -19.61 5.47
N PHE A 179 -14.69 -18.36 5.31
CA PHE A 179 -15.61 -17.96 4.22
C PHE A 179 -14.95 -18.01 2.86
N TRP A 180 -13.70 -17.49 2.74
CA TRP A 180 -12.92 -17.53 1.52
C TRP A 180 -12.73 -18.94 1.00
N TRP A 181 -12.28 -19.85 1.84
CA TRP A 181 -12.04 -21.24 1.47
C TRP A 181 -13.30 -21.95 0.98
N ARG A 182 -14.45 -21.65 1.56
CA ARG A 182 -15.74 -22.24 1.11
C ARG A 182 -16.19 -21.69 -0.23
N TRP A 183 -15.99 -20.39 -0.44
CA TRP A 183 -16.61 -19.73 -1.58
C TRP A 183 -15.66 -19.67 -2.78
N PHE A 184 -14.41 -19.22 -2.64
CA PHE A 184 -13.54 -18.91 -3.77
C PHE A 184 -13.01 -20.15 -4.48
N LYS A 185 -13.01 -20.12 -5.83
CA LYS A 185 -12.32 -21.07 -6.72
C LYS A 185 -11.43 -20.30 -7.69
N ASP A 186 -10.27 -20.84 -8.02
CA ASP A 186 -9.31 -20.19 -8.91
C ASP A 186 -9.87 -20.01 -10.33
N GLU A 187 -10.70 -20.97 -10.80
CA GLU A 187 -11.32 -20.94 -12.11
C GLU A 187 -12.80 -20.57 -12.02
N PRO A 188 -13.23 -19.42 -12.62
CA PRO A 188 -14.63 -19.00 -12.64
C PRO A 188 -15.57 -20.03 -13.29
N ALA A 189 -15.08 -20.72 -14.32
CA ALA A 189 -15.86 -21.73 -15.07
C ALA A 189 -16.34 -22.90 -14.19
N THR A 190 -15.63 -23.19 -13.09
CA THR A 190 -15.99 -24.30 -12.17
C THR A 190 -16.83 -23.81 -10.98
N HIS A 191 -17.17 -22.52 -10.94
CA HIS A 191 -17.85 -21.92 -9.78
C HIS A 191 -19.37 -21.95 -9.94
N PRO A 192 -20.15 -22.50 -8.98
CA PRO A 192 -21.59 -22.69 -9.12
C PRO A 192 -22.40 -21.38 -9.22
N SER A 193 -21.86 -20.25 -8.79
CA SER A 193 -22.54 -18.95 -8.89
C SER A 193 -22.22 -18.19 -10.18
N VAL A 194 -21.47 -18.75 -11.12
CA VAL A 194 -21.09 -18.13 -12.40
C VAL A 194 -21.84 -18.86 -13.51
N ASN A 195 -22.71 -18.16 -14.23
CA ASN A 195 -23.40 -18.71 -15.40
C ASN A 195 -22.59 -18.44 -16.69
N ASP A 196 -23.00 -19.09 -17.80
CA ASP A 196 -22.33 -18.94 -19.08
C ASP A 196 -22.27 -17.49 -19.57
N ALA A 197 -23.32 -16.70 -19.32
CA ALA A 197 -23.36 -15.30 -19.69
C ALA A 197 -22.32 -14.45 -18.91
N GLU A 198 -22.11 -14.72 -17.61
CA GLU A 198 -21.04 -14.05 -16.86
C GLU A 198 -19.66 -14.53 -17.29
N LEU A 199 -19.53 -15.84 -17.58
CA LEU A 199 -18.27 -16.40 -18.07
C LEU A 199 -17.86 -15.79 -19.42
N GLU A 200 -18.80 -15.50 -20.28
CA GLU A 200 -18.55 -14.79 -21.54
C GLU A 200 -18.08 -13.35 -21.31
N VAL A 201 -18.70 -12.62 -20.37
CA VAL A 201 -18.25 -11.29 -19.95
C VAL A 201 -16.82 -11.33 -19.40
N ILE A 202 -16.50 -12.30 -18.54
CA ILE A 202 -15.16 -12.46 -17.96
C ILE A 202 -14.12 -12.71 -19.05
N ARG A 203 -14.47 -13.52 -20.06
CA ARG A 203 -13.60 -13.84 -21.21
C ARG A 203 -13.41 -12.67 -22.17
N GLN A 204 -14.29 -11.70 -22.19
CA GLN A 204 -14.14 -10.49 -22.99
C GLN A 204 -12.89 -9.72 -22.57
N GLY A 205 -11.95 -9.54 -23.50
CA GLY A 205 -10.67 -8.88 -23.24
C GLY A 205 -9.60 -9.78 -22.62
N LEU A 206 -9.82 -11.09 -22.51
CA LEU A 206 -8.76 -12.08 -22.36
C LEU A 206 -8.10 -12.31 -23.75
N SER A 207 -7.79 -11.25 -24.49
CA SER A 207 -6.93 -11.40 -25.64
C SER A 207 -5.62 -12.03 -25.14
N ARG A 208 -5.16 -13.04 -25.85
CA ARG A 208 -3.80 -13.57 -25.70
C ARG A 208 -2.87 -12.42 -26.07
N ASP A 209 -2.60 -11.55 -25.10
CA ASP A 209 -1.63 -10.49 -25.30
C ASP A 209 -0.32 -11.13 -25.73
N ALA A 210 0.28 -10.56 -26.78
CA ALA A 210 1.59 -10.99 -27.23
C ALA A 210 2.52 -11.09 -25.99
N PRO A 211 3.37 -12.13 -25.91
CA PRO A 211 4.26 -12.29 -24.77
C PRO A 211 5.01 -10.97 -24.54
N PRO A 212 5.09 -10.49 -23.27
CA PRO A 212 5.75 -9.24 -23.01
C PRO A 212 7.18 -9.30 -23.55
N PRO A 213 7.73 -8.19 -24.07
CA PRO A 213 9.07 -8.15 -24.65
C PRO A 213 10.09 -8.74 -23.69
N SER A 214 11.15 -9.38 -24.20
CA SER A 214 12.15 -10.08 -23.39
C SER A 214 12.64 -9.21 -22.23
N PHE A 215 12.75 -9.81 -21.04
CA PHE A 215 13.23 -9.11 -19.85
C PHE A 215 14.76 -8.91 -19.95
N GLY A 216 15.18 -7.67 -20.07
CA GLY A 216 16.60 -7.31 -20.04
C GLY A 216 16.95 -6.58 -18.72
N TRP A 217 17.85 -7.10 -17.94
CA TRP A 217 18.32 -6.48 -16.68
C TRP A 217 18.81 -5.03 -16.84
N ARG A 218 19.31 -4.70 -18.04
CA ARG A 218 19.75 -3.34 -18.39
C ARG A 218 18.65 -2.28 -18.25
N HIS A 219 17.40 -2.66 -18.43
CA HIS A 219 16.27 -1.73 -18.27
C HIS A 219 16.01 -1.36 -16.80
N LEU A 220 16.37 -2.26 -15.86
CA LEU A 220 16.32 -1.98 -14.43
C LEU A 220 17.43 -0.99 -13.98
N LEU A 221 18.49 -0.84 -14.76
CA LEU A 221 19.56 0.12 -14.50
C LEU A 221 19.29 1.49 -15.15
N SER A 222 18.08 1.72 -15.66
CA SER A 222 17.69 3.01 -16.24
C SER A 222 17.66 4.11 -15.17
N GLY A 223 18.30 5.25 -15.45
CA GLY A 223 18.24 6.41 -14.57
C GLY A 223 16.81 6.90 -14.30
N ASN A 224 15.91 6.77 -15.28
CA ASN A 224 14.50 7.14 -15.10
C ASN A 224 13.79 6.21 -14.10
N LEU A 225 14.07 4.90 -14.13
CA LEU A 225 13.54 3.96 -13.14
C LEU A 225 14.13 4.21 -11.76
N ALA A 226 15.42 4.49 -11.66
CA ALA A 226 16.06 4.85 -10.39
C ALA A 226 15.41 6.09 -9.77
N LEU A 227 15.11 7.12 -10.58
CA LEU A 227 14.39 8.32 -10.12
C LEU A 227 12.97 8.00 -9.65
N ILE A 228 12.23 7.12 -10.35
CA ILE A 228 10.90 6.65 -9.92
C ILE A 228 11.00 5.93 -8.58
N CYS A 229 11.98 5.06 -8.41
CA CYS A 229 12.23 4.35 -7.15
C CYS A 229 12.58 5.29 -5.99
N LEU A 230 13.46 6.27 -6.22
CA LEU A 230 13.83 7.28 -5.22
C LEU A 230 12.67 8.21 -4.88
N MET A 231 11.90 8.64 -5.87
CA MET A 231 10.68 9.41 -5.65
C MET A 231 9.72 8.65 -4.73
N TYR A 232 9.47 7.40 -5.03
CA TYR A 232 8.51 6.60 -4.26
C TYR A 232 9.09 6.10 -2.91
N PHE A 233 10.40 6.02 -2.76
CA PHE A 233 11.05 5.83 -1.46
C PHE A 233 10.63 6.93 -0.46
N CYS A 234 10.59 8.19 -0.92
CA CYS A 234 10.24 9.32 -0.07
C CYS A 234 8.80 9.25 0.43
N MET A 235 7.86 8.73 -0.36
CA MET A 235 6.45 8.76 0.00
C MET A 235 6.08 7.82 1.16
N PRO A 236 6.35 6.49 1.13
CA PRO A 236 6.13 5.66 2.30
C PRO A 236 7.01 6.06 3.49
N TYR A 237 8.24 6.57 3.28
CA TYR A 237 9.04 7.09 4.38
C TYR A 237 8.23 8.09 5.23
N THR A 238 7.60 9.06 4.57
CA THR A 238 6.82 10.09 5.27
C THR A 238 5.48 9.56 5.80
N LEU A 239 4.83 8.64 5.06
CA LEU A 239 3.59 8.00 5.49
C LEU A 239 3.79 7.15 6.77
N TYR A 240 4.91 6.42 6.86
CA TYR A 240 5.14 5.50 7.97
C TYR A 240 5.33 6.18 9.32
N PHE A 241 5.71 7.47 9.37
CA PHE A 241 5.60 8.23 10.61
C PHE A 241 4.16 8.24 11.14
N ASN A 242 3.19 8.53 10.27
CA ASN A 242 1.77 8.56 10.63
C ASN A 242 1.23 7.16 10.98
N LEU A 243 1.74 6.13 10.34
CA LEU A 243 1.34 4.75 10.59
C LEU A 243 1.97 4.13 11.84
N THR A 244 2.99 4.76 12.43
CA THR A 244 3.76 4.16 13.54
C THR A 244 3.88 5.06 14.75
N TRP A 245 4.38 6.27 14.61
CA TRP A 245 4.74 7.15 15.72
C TRP A 245 3.72 8.24 16.05
N LEU A 246 2.80 8.57 15.13
CA LEU A 246 1.85 9.65 15.35
C LEU A 246 1.04 9.50 16.64
N PRO A 247 0.44 8.33 16.98
CA PRO A 247 -0.30 8.18 18.23
C PRO A 247 0.58 8.42 19.47
N THR A 248 1.82 7.91 19.45
CA THR A 248 2.80 8.12 20.53
C THR A 248 3.16 9.59 20.66
N TYR A 249 3.44 10.29 19.56
CA TYR A 249 3.74 11.71 19.55
C TYR A 249 2.58 12.57 20.09
N LEU A 250 1.36 12.27 19.65
CA LEU A 250 0.17 12.99 20.12
C LEU A 250 -0.04 12.82 21.62
N ARG A 251 0.21 11.64 22.16
CA ARG A 251 0.11 11.37 23.59
C ARG A 251 1.26 12.01 24.39
N ASP A 252 2.50 11.67 24.02
CA ASP A 252 3.68 11.94 24.86
C ASP A 252 4.15 13.40 24.76
N VAL A 253 3.87 14.07 23.61
CA VAL A 253 4.35 15.44 23.36
C VAL A 253 3.21 16.46 23.37
N ARG A 254 2.07 16.10 22.79
CA ARG A 254 0.93 17.01 22.65
C ARG A 254 -0.11 16.89 23.77
N GLY A 255 0.06 15.92 24.68
CA GLY A 255 -0.78 15.76 25.88
C GLY A 255 -2.22 15.32 25.57
N PHE A 256 -2.44 14.65 24.44
CA PHE A 256 -3.73 14.02 24.17
C PHE A 256 -3.89 12.73 24.95
N SER A 257 -5.12 12.39 25.32
CA SER A 257 -5.45 11.07 25.86
C SER A 257 -5.22 9.99 24.80
N VAL A 258 -5.15 8.72 25.23
CA VAL A 258 -4.99 7.57 24.31
C VAL A 258 -6.14 7.53 23.29
N GLN A 259 -7.37 7.84 23.76
CA GLN A 259 -8.56 7.87 22.92
C GLN A 259 -8.50 9.00 21.88
N GLU A 260 -8.18 10.23 22.32
CA GLU A 260 -8.04 11.37 21.42
C GLU A 260 -6.95 11.13 20.37
N ALA A 261 -5.78 10.62 20.78
CA ALA A 261 -4.67 10.31 19.89
C ALA A 261 -5.07 9.27 18.81
N GLY A 262 -5.83 8.24 19.22
CA GLY A 262 -6.37 7.23 18.27
C GLY A 262 -7.35 7.84 17.27
N TYR A 263 -8.30 8.66 17.72
CA TYR A 263 -9.24 9.33 16.79
C TYR A 263 -8.54 10.29 15.84
N ILE A 264 -7.59 11.10 16.36
CA ILE A 264 -6.82 12.04 15.54
C ILE A 264 -5.99 11.29 14.50
N ALA A 265 -5.32 10.20 14.88
CA ALA A 265 -4.57 9.37 13.93
C ALA A 265 -5.47 8.80 12.82
N GLY A 266 -6.68 8.35 13.18
CA GLY A 266 -7.70 7.94 12.21
C GLY A 266 -8.10 9.06 11.24
N ILE A 267 -8.33 10.27 11.75
CA ILE A 267 -8.67 11.46 10.94
C ILE A 267 -7.52 11.81 9.99
N VAL A 268 -6.27 11.77 10.46
CA VAL A 268 -5.09 12.04 9.64
C VAL A 268 -4.99 11.04 8.48
N LEU A 269 -5.17 9.75 8.74
CA LEU A 269 -5.16 8.72 7.70
C LEU A 269 -6.35 8.84 6.74
N PHE A 270 -7.51 9.26 7.24
CA PHE A 270 -8.68 9.53 6.41
C PHE A 270 -8.47 10.75 5.49
N ALA A 271 -7.79 11.79 5.98
CA ALA A 271 -7.40 12.95 5.15
C ALA A 271 -6.47 12.52 4.00
N GLY A 272 -5.52 11.59 4.24
CA GLY A 272 -4.70 10.98 3.20
C GLY A 272 -5.53 10.23 2.15
N ALA A 273 -6.57 9.47 2.57
CA ALA A 273 -7.50 8.84 1.66
C ALA A 273 -8.20 9.83 0.73
N GLY A 274 -8.68 10.95 1.29
CA GLY A 274 -9.26 12.07 0.54
C GLY A 274 -8.27 12.68 -0.45
N GLY A 275 -7.02 12.88 -0.02
CA GLY A 275 -5.92 13.35 -0.85
C GLY A 275 -5.66 12.42 -2.04
N THR A 276 -5.54 11.11 -1.82
CA THR A 276 -5.33 10.13 -2.90
C THR A 276 -6.48 10.16 -3.92
N TRP A 277 -7.73 10.21 -3.46
CA TRP A 277 -8.90 10.25 -4.33
C TRP A 277 -8.98 11.53 -5.15
N LEU A 278 -8.79 12.69 -4.51
CA LEU A 278 -8.77 13.99 -5.19
C LEU A 278 -7.59 14.08 -6.15
N GLY A 279 -6.43 13.57 -5.76
CA GLY A 279 -5.20 13.52 -6.55
C GLY A 279 -5.36 12.74 -7.85
N GLY A 280 -6.07 11.60 -7.81
CA GLY A 280 -6.41 10.85 -9.02
C GLY A 280 -7.17 11.68 -10.04
N ARG A 281 -8.21 12.39 -9.61
CA ARG A 281 -9.00 13.29 -10.48
C ARG A 281 -8.18 14.47 -10.99
N LEU A 282 -7.35 15.05 -10.13
CA LEU A 282 -6.52 16.19 -10.46
C LEU A 282 -5.45 15.81 -11.48
N THR A 283 -4.74 14.68 -11.29
CA THR A 283 -3.75 14.22 -12.27
C THR A 283 -4.37 13.97 -13.63
N ASP A 284 -5.56 13.34 -13.71
CA ASP A 284 -6.25 13.09 -14.96
C ASP A 284 -6.70 14.39 -15.65
N ALA A 285 -7.21 15.36 -14.89
CA ALA A 285 -7.59 16.68 -15.41
C ALA A 285 -6.37 17.43 -15.96
N LEU A 286 -5.24 17.39 -15.24
CA LEU A 286 -3.99 18.04 -15.67
C LEU A 286 -3.41 17.35 -16.90
N VAL A 287 -3.46 16.01 -17.00
CA VAL A 287 -3.03 15.28 -18.20
C VAL A 287 -3.84 15.69 -19.41
N ARG A 288 -5.17 15.78 -19.28
CA ARG A 288 -6.04 16.19 -20.39
C ARG A 288 -5.80 17.64 -20.85
N ARG A 289 -5.47 18.53 -19.92
CA ARG A 289 -5.33 19.96 -20.24
C ARG A 289 -3.92 20.37 -20.62
N TYR A 290 -2.89 19.79 -20.00
CA TYR A 290 -1.50 20.22 -20.10
C TYR A 290 -0.53 19.12 -20.52
N GLY A 291 -1.04 17.92 -20.79
CA GLY A 291 -0.25 16.77 -21.21
C GLY A 291 0.35 15.95 -20.05
N LEU A 292 0.95 14.84 -20.44
CA LEU A 292 1.37 13.78 -19.52
C LEU A 292 2.38 14.27 -18.47
N ARG A 293 3.39 15.04 -18.89
CA ARG A 293 4.47 15.50 -18.01
C ARG A 293 3.93 16.38 -16.87
N VAL A 294 3.04 17.32 -17.16
CA VAL A 294 2.45 18.21 -16.14
C VAL A 294 1.50 17.42 -15.23
N GLY A 295 0.67 16.54 -15.80
CA GLY A 295 -0.27 15.76 -15.00
C GLY A 295 0.41 14.77 -14.05
N ARG A 296 1.61 14.30 -14.37
CA ARG A 296 2.40 13.40 -13.51
C ARG A 296 3.34 14.13 -12.53
N SER A 297 3.45 15.45 -12.63
CA SER A 297 4.36 16.25 -11.81
C SER A 297 3.74 16.83 -10.53
N LEU A 298 2.56 16.36 -10.11
CA LEU A 298 1.89 16.87 -8.89
C LEU A 298 2.80 16.87 -7.66
N GLY A 299 3.64 15.84 -7.49
CA GLY A 299 4.57 15.73 -6.38
C GLY A 299 5.60 16.86 -6.29
N VAL A 300 5.88 17.58 -7.38
CA VAL A 300 6.79 18.73 -7.38
C VAL A 300 6.31 19.85 -6.45
N VAL A 301 4.99 20.04 -6.36
CA VAL A 301 4.39 21.08 -5.51
C VAL A 301 3.87 20.49 -4.21
N THR A 302 3.16 19.36 -4.27
CA THR A 302 2.47 18.82 -3.11
C THR A 302 3.44 18.29 -2.04
N LEU A 303 4.56 17.68 -2.41
CA LEU A 303 5.51 17.15 -1.44
C LEU A 303 6.26 18.26 -0.69
N PRO A 304 6.91 19.26 -1.33
CA PRO A 304 7.53 20.35 -0.59
C PRO A 304 6.53 21.15 0.27
N LEU A 305 5.31 21.38 -0.24
CA LEU A 305 4.26 22.03 0.53
C LEU A 305 3.90 21.22 1.79
N SER A 306 3.80 19.90 1.67
CA SER A 306 3.59 19.02 2.83
C SER A 306 4.74 19.11 3.83
N GLY A 307 5.98 19.25 3.35
CA GLY A 307 7.15 19.47 4.22
C GLY A 307 7.01 20.75 5.04
N VAL A 308 6.61 21.86 4.39
CA VAL A 308 6.37 23.15 5.07
C VAL A 308 5.24 23.02 6.11
N VAL A 309 4.11 22.41 5.74
CA VAL A 309 2.97 22.21 6.65
C VAL A 309 3.36 21.30 7.83
N LEU A 310 4.19 20.28 7.58
CA LEU A 310 4.69 19.39 8.63
C LEU A 310 5.56 20.13 9.65
N VAL A 311 6.46 21.00 9.18
CA VAL A 311 7.28 21.84 10.07
C VAL A 311 6.38 22.78 10.87
N ALA A 312 5.38 23.39 10.25
CA ALA A 312 4.40 24.22 10.97
C ALA A 312 3.64 23.40 12.03
N ALA A 313 3.23 22.17 11.71
CA ALA A 313 2.59 21.26 12.67
C ALA A 313 3.50 20.94 13.87
N ALA A 314 4.81 20.82 13.64
CA ALA A 314 5.78 20.56 14.69
C ALA A 314 6.01 21.76 15.63
N LEU A 315 5.95 22.97 15.08
CA LEU A 315 6.30 24.20 15.80
C LEU A 315 5.09 24.90 16.46
N VAL A 316 3.86 24.68 15.98
CA VAL A 316 2.67 25.29 16.55
C VAL A 316 2.40 24.74 17.97
N GLU A 317 2.15 25.65 18.93
CA GLU A 317 1.89 25.27 20.34
C GLU A 317 0.49 24.67 20.54
N ASN A 318 -0.51 25.20 19.83
CA ASN A 318 -1.88 24.74 19.95
C ASN A 318 -2.01 23.29 19.46
N ARG A 319 -2.36 22.38 20.36
CA ARG A 319 -2.43 20.93 20.08
C ARG A 319 -3.46 20.58 19.01
N ILE A 320 -4.61 21.30 18.95
CA ILE A 320 -5.67 21.04 17.97
C ILE A 320 -5.22 21.54 16.59
N ALA A 321 -4.58 22.71 16.53
CA ALA A 321 -4.00 23.22 15.28
C ALA A 321 -2.91 22.28 14.76
N ALA A 322 -2.05 21.72 15.65
CA ALA A 322 -1.06 20.72 15.25
C ALA A 322 -1.73 19.48 14.63
N ALA A 323 -2.78 18.94 15.26
CA ALA A 323 -3.54 17.79 14.73
C ALA A 323 -4.16 18.08 13.36
N ALA A 324 -4.74 19.27 13.17
CA ALA A 324 -5.28 19.70 11.88
C ALA A 324 -4.19 19.82 10.80
N LEU A 325 -3.01 20.36 11.17
CA LEU A 325 -1.88 20.47 10.26
C LEU A 325 -1.29 19.08 9.90
N PHE A 326 -1.26 18.10 10.81
CA PHE A 326 -0.89 16.72 10.45
C PHE A 326 -1.87 16.12 9.42
N ALA A 327 -3.17 16.33 9.60
CA ALA A 327 -4.16 15.87 8.63
C ALA A 327 -4.00 16.56 7.27
N LEU A 328 -3.75 17.86 7.26
CA LEU A 328 -3.47 18.63 6.05
C LEU A 328 -2.17 18.14 5.38
N THR A 329 -1.10 17.90 6.15
CA THR A 329 0.17 17.39 5.64
C THR A 329 -0.03 16.11 4.84
N LEU A 330 -0.70 15.10 5.43
CA LEU A 330 -0.91 13.82 4.77
C LEU A 330 -1.89 13.94 3.60
N GLY A 331 -2.95 14.73 3.74
CA GLY A 331 -3.91 14.98 2.67
C GLY A 331 -3.26 15.60 1.43
N VAL A 332 -2.39 16.60 1.63
CA VAL A 332 -1.66 17.26 0.53
C VAL A 332 -0.58 16.34 -0.06
N ALA A 333 0.16 15.61 0.76
CA ALA A 333 1.17 14.66 0.29
C ALA A 333 0.54 13.56 -0.59
N ASP A 334 -0.59 13.01 -0.16
CA ASP A 334 -1.26 11.91 -0.85
C ASP A 334 -1.94 12.32 -2.17
N LEU A 335 -2.05 13.61 -2.50
CA LEU A 335 -2.50 14.08 -3.83
C LEU A 335 -1.65 13.53 -4.98
N CYS A 336 -0.36 13.27 -4.78
CA CYS A 336 0.51 12.77 -5.86
C CYS A 336 0.60 11.25 -5.94
N VAL A 337 0.03 10.48 -4.99
CA VAL A 337 0.11 9.00 -4.97
C VAL A 337 -0.42 8.39 -6.26
N SER A 338 -1.59 8.83 -6.73
CA SER A 338 -2.19 8.31 -7.96
C SER A 338 -1.32 8.60 -9.20
N ALA A 339 -0.65 9.76 -9.23
CA ALA A 339 0.28 10.12 -10.29
C ALA A 339 1.51 9.20 -10.30
N CYS A 340 2.06 8.86 -9.12
CA CYS A 340 3.22 7.96 -8.98
C CYS A 340 2.91 6.56 -9.54
N TRP A 341 1.74 6.01 -9.21
CA TRP A 341 1.33 4.70 -9.73
C TRP A 341 1.05 4.75 -11.25
N ALA A 342 0.46 5.85 -11.74
CA ALA A 342 0.19 6.02 -13.16
C ALA A 342 1.49 6.12 -14.00
N ILE A 343 2.56 6.74 -13.48
CA ILE A 343 3.88 6.79 -14.12
C ILE A 343 4.39 5.37 -14.44
N CYS A 344 4.11 4.38 -13.58
CA CYS A 344 4.53 3.00 -13.83
C CYS A 344 3.91 2.43 -15.10
N HIS A 345 2.66 2.80 -15.41
CA HIS A 345 1.99 2.41 -16.64
C HIS A 345 2.53 3.18 -17.86
N ASP A 346 2.76 4.49 -17.70
CA ASP A 346 3.25 5.36 -18.77
C ASP A 346 4.66 4.96 -19.23
N VAL A 347 5.54 4.63 -18.26
CA VAL A 347 6.95 4.28 -18.51
C VAL A 347 7.16 2.79 -18.78
N GLY A 348 6.36 1.94 -18.12
CA GLY A 348 6.49 0.49 -18.16
C GLY A 348 5.78 -0.19 -19.34
N GLY A 349 4.71 0.42 -19.88
CA GLY A 349 3.89 -0.16 -20.95
C GLY A 349 3.45 -1.59 -20.62
N ALA A 350 3.77 -2.56 -21.49
CA ALA A 350 3.47 -3.98 -21.27
C ALA A 350 4.13 -4.58 -20.01
N ARG A 351 5.13 -3.90 -19.42
CA ARG A 351 5.83 -4.29 -18.19
C ARG A 351 5.59 -3.33 -17.03
N ALA A 352 4.47 -2.62 -17.02
CA ALA A 352 4.08 -1.70 -15.94
C ALA A 352 4.13 -2.36 -14.55
N GLY A 353 3.76 -3.64 -14.46
CA GLY A 353 3.85 -4.40 -13.20
C GLY A 353 5.28 -4.54 -12.68
N THR A 354 6.29 -4.72 -13.55
CA THR A 354 7.71 -4.78 -13.14
C THR A 354 8.19 -3.44 -12.61
N VAL A 355 7.81 -2.34 -13.27
CA VAL A 355 8.15 -0.98 -12.82
C VAL A 355 7.47 -0.68 -11.49
N ALA A 356 6.20 -1.01 -11.35
CA ALA A 356 5.43 -0.84 -10.12
C ALA A 356 6.00 -1.66 -8.96
N ALA A 357 6.42 -2.90 -9.21
CA ALA A 357 7.05 -3.75 -8.20
C ALA A 357 8.39 -3.17 -7.73
N ALA A 358 9.26 -2.75 -8.66
CA ALA A 358 10.52 -2.09 -8.31
C ALA A 358 10.27 -0.82 -7.48
N MET A 359 9.38 0.05 -7.95
CA MET A 359 8.99 1.26 -7.24
C MET A 359 8.48 0.94 -5.82
N ASN A 360 7.56 -0.02 -5.68
CA ASN A 360 6.98 -0.39 -4.39
C ASN A 360 8.00 -0.97 -3.41
N THR A 361 8.96 -1.78 -3.90
CA THR A 361 10.06 -2.31 -3.08
C THR A 361 10.87 -1.18 -2.45
N PHE A 362 11.26 -0.17 -3.24
CA PHE A 362 11.99 1.00 -2.72
C PHE A 362 11.12 1.81 -1.74
N GLY A 363 9.82 1.95 -2.01
CA GLY A 363 8.88 2.56 -1.08
C GLY A 363 8.84 1.83 0.27
N ASN A 364 8.77 0.50 0.26
CA ASN A 364 8.79 -0.30 1.50
C ASN A 364 10.12 -0.16 2.26
N ILE A 365 11.27 -0.03 1.55
CA ILE A 365 12.55 0.26 2.20
C ILE A 365 12.49 1.63 2.91
N GLY A 366 11.96 2.67 2.26
CA GLY A 366 11.75 3.99 2.88
C GLY A 366 10.85 3.90 4.11
N GLY A 367 9.73 3.19 4.00
CA GLY A 367 8.81 2.93 5.10
C GLY A 367 9.44 2.17 6.27
N ALA A 368 10.38 1.25 6.00
CA ALA A 368 11.09 0.52 7.03
C ALA A 368 12.15 1.38 7.76
N ILE A 369 12.78 2.32 7.06
CA ILE A 369 13.81 3.20 7.64
C ILE A 369 13.17 4.27 8.52
N SER A 370 12.01 4.80 8.16
CA SER A 370 11.35 5.91 8.85
C SER A 370 11.17 5.68 10.37
N PRO A 371 10.58 4.57 10.84
CA PRO A 371 10.38 4.35 12.28
C PRO A 371 11.70 4.24 13.05
N LEU A 372 12.77 3.74 12.43
CA LEU A 372 14.10 3.69 13.05
C LEU A 372 14.67 5.08 13.23
N VAL A 373 14.64 5.91 12.18
CA VAL A 373 15.14 7.29 12.25
C VAL A 373 14.45 8.07 13.37
N VAL A 374 13.12 7.93 13.51
CA VAL A 374 12.37 8.57 14.59
C VAL A 374 12.81 8.03 15.95
N GLY A 375 12.87 6.70 16.13
CA GLY A 375 13.27 6.06 17.37
C GLY A 375 14.65 6.50 17.85
N TYR A 376 15.64 6.50 16.95
CA TYR A 376 17.00 6.95 17.24
C TYR A 376 17.07 8.45 17.51
N ALA A 377 16.42 9.28 16.68
CA ALA A 377 16.44 10.73 16.85
C ALA A 377 15.84 11.16 18.19
N VAL A 378 14.72 10.58 18.57
CA VAL A 378 14.08 10.92 19.86
C VAL A 378 14.89 10.40 21.03
N GLN A 379 15.42 9.17 20.96
CA GLN A 379 16.14 8.57 22.10
C GLN A 379 17.53 9.20 22.32
N TRP A 380 18.28 9.54 21.26
CA TRP A 380 19.64 10.06 21.39
C TRP A 380 19.70 11.58 21.57
N TRP A 381 18.80 12.31 20.88
CA TRP A 381 18.80 13.79 20.91
C TRP A 381 17.66 14.35 21.74
N ASN A 382 16.83 13.50 22.36
CA ASN A 382 15.64 13.91 23.12
C ASN A 382 14.77 14.94 22.39
N SER A 383 14.67 14.79 21.06
CA SER A 383 14.01 15.76 20.20
C SER A 383 12.99 15.07 19.27
N TRP A 384 11.73 15.37 19.49
CA TRP A 384 10.68 15.01 18.55
C TRP A 384 10.63 15.93 17.32
N THR A 385 11.25 17.10 17.40
CA THR A 385 11.26 18.08 16.31
C THR A 385 12.23 17.67 15.19
N LEU A 386 13.36 17.04 15.53
CA LEU A 386 14.36 16.59 14.56
C LEU A 386 13.80 15.62 13.51
N PRO A 387 13.03 14.55 13.85
CA PRO A 387 12.36 13.70 12.88
C PRO A 387 11.48 14.45 11.88
N PHE A 388 10.81 15.52 12.30
CA PHE A 388 9.95 16.31 11.41
C PHE A 388 10.76 17.11 10.40
N PHE A 389 11.90 17.69 10.79
CA PHE A 389 12.81 18.36 9.86
C PHE A 389 13.42 17.38 8.86
N ILE A 390 13.84 16.18 9.32
CA ILE A 390 14.33 15.12 8.42
C ILE A 390 13.23 14.73 7.43
N THR A 391 12.00 14.50 7.91
CA THR A 391 10.87 14.13 7.08
C THR A 391 10.50 15.24 6.08
N ALA A 392 10.57 16.51 6.49
CA ALA A 392 10.38 17.65 5.58
C ALA A 392 11.46 17.68 4.48
N GLY A 393 12.72 17.40 4.82
CA GLY A 393 13.80 17.25 3.84
C GLY A 393 13.55 16.10 2.86
N VAL A 394 13.02 14.97 3.34
CA VAL A 394 12.61 13.84 2.48
C VAL A 394 11.45 14.22 1.56
N TYR A 395 10.48 15.00 2.03
CA TYR A 395 9.42 15.53 1.18
C TYR A 395 9.97 16.41 0.05
N VAL A 396 10.90 17.32 0.38
CA VAL A 396 11.56 18.18 -0.63
C VAL A 396 12.33 17.32 -1.64
N ALA A 397 13.09 16.34 -1.19
CA ALA A 397 13.81 15.40 -2.06
C ALA A 397 12.84 14.64 -2.98
N GLY A 398 11.71 14.18 -2.47
CA GLY A 398 10.64 13.53 -3.26
C GLY A 398 10.10 14.44 -4.35
N GLY A 399 9.90 15.74 -4.05
CA GLY A 399 9.50 16.76 -5.03
C GLY A 399 10.55 16.93 -6.14
N ILE A 400 11.84 16.99 -5.77
CA ILE A 400 12.96 17.08 -6.72
C ILE A 400 13.02 15.84 -7.61
N PHE A 401 12.93 14.64 -7.05
CA PHE A 401 12.91 13.42 -7.84
C PHE A 401 11.72 13.37 -8.79
N THR A 402 10.53 13.82 -8.35
CA THR A 402 9.34 13.93 -9.22
C THR A 402 9.59 14.85 -10.42
N LEU A 403 10.28 15.98 -10.22
CA LEU A 403 10.63 16.93 -11.29
C LEU A 403 11.56 16.29 -12.33
N LEU A 404 12.48 15.43 -11.89
CA LEU A 404 13.48 14.78 -12.72
C LEU A 404 12.94 13.56 -13.49
N VAL A 405 11.86 12.94 -13.01
CA VAL A 405 11.20 11.81 -13.70
C VAL A 405 10.61 12.27 -15.04
N ASN A 406 10.88 11.50 -16.09
CA ASN A 406 10.29 11.76 -17.41
C ASN A 406 9.26 10.67 -17.78
N PRO A 407 7.94 10.95 -17.66
CA PRO A 407 6.89 9.99 -17.98
C PRO A 407 6.75 9.71 -19.48
N ASN A 408 7.30 10.57 -20.34
CA ASN A 408 7.29 10.37 -21.79
C ASN A 408 8.43 9.46 -22.31
N ARG A 409 9.28 8.93 -21.43
CA ARG A 409 10.41 8.06 -21.81
C ARG A 409 10.13 6.61 -21.38
N PRO A 410 9.53 5.79 -22.24
CA PRO A 410 9.27 4.39 -21.93
C PRO A 410 10.58 3.62 -21.76
N LEU A 411 10.60 2.67 -20.81
CA LEU A 411 11.75 1.80 -20.57
C LEU A 411 11.90 0.72 -21.64
N TRP A 412 10.77 0.28 -22.20
CA TRP A 412 10.72 -0.65 -23.32
C TRP A 412 10.08 0.06 -24.52
N PRO A 413 10.76 0.12 -25.67
CA PRO A 413 10.14 0.66 -26.87
C PRO A 413 8.87 -0.16 -27.18
N ALA A 414 7.81 0.54 -27.57
CA ALA A 414 6.60 -0.13 -28.06
C ALA A 414 7.02 -1.09 -29.18
N SER A 415 6.60 -2.35 -29.11
CA SER A 415 6.77 -3.27 -30.22
C SER A 415 6.14 -2.60 -31.44
N VAL A 416 6.96 -2.30 -32.46
CA VAL A 416 6.48 -1.81 -33.74
C VAL A 416 5.42 -2.83 -34.19
N PRO A 417 4.19 -2.43 -34.53
CA PRO A 417 3.22 -3.35 -35.11
C PRO A 417 3.91 -4.00 -36.29
N VAL A 418 4.06 -5.32 -36.29
CA VAL A 418 4.51 -6.06 -37.47
C VAL A 418 3.48 -5.72 -38.55
N ALA A 419 3.90 -4.94 -39.54
CA ALA A 419 3.07 -4.64 -40.69
C ALA A 419 2.50 -5.96 -41.20
N ALA A 420 1.17 -6.07 -41.30
CA ALA A 420 0.53 -7.23 -41.87
C ALA A 420 1.23 -7.49 -43.19
N PRO A 421 1.62 -8.75 -43.51
CA PRO A 421 2.26 -9.05 -44.74
C PRO A 421 1.33 -8.55 -45.86
N SER A 422 1.82 -7.59 -46.66
CA SER A 422 1.11 -7.07 -47.81
C SER A 422 0.81 -8.25 -48.71
N GLY A 423 -0.44 -8.74 -48.68
CA GLY A 423 -0.93 -9.75 -49.55
C GLY A 423 -0.74 -9.26 -50.99
N ARG A 424 0.30 -9.74 -51.64
CA ARG A 424 0.36 -9.69 -53.11
C ARG A 424 -0.83 -10.48 -53.62
N LEU A 425 -1.87 -9.76 -54.00
CA LEU A 425 -2.86 -10.31 -54.91
C LEU A 425 -2.10 -10.72 -56.16
N ALA A 426 -1.83 -12.02 -56.27
CA ALA A 426 -1.45 -12.62 -57.57
C ALA A 426 -2.62 -12.36 -58.55
N ARG A 427 -2.42 -11.46 -59.51
CA ARG A 427 -3.23 -11.43 -60.70
C ARG A 427 -3.00 -12.75 -61.41
N ALA A 428 -4.01 -13.58 -61.45
CA ALA A 428 -4.12 -14.66 -62.43
C ALA A 428 -4.69 -14.02 -63.68
N ASP A 429 -3.81 -13.74 -64.63
CA ASP A 429 -4.17 -13.59 -66.06
C ASP A 429 -4.21 -15.00 -66.66
N ALA A 430 -5.39 -15.42 -67.10
CA ALA A 430 -5.65 -16.17 -68.34
C ALA A 430 -7.15 -16.53 -68.50
#